data_754c749b770e5cc43fd9385d01c344f3
#
_entry.id   754c749b770e5cc43fd9385d01c344f3
#
_cell.length_a   1.000
_cell.length_b   1.000
_cell.length_c   1.000
_cell.angle_alpha   90.00
_cell.angle_beta   90.00
_cell.angle_gamma   90.00
#
_symmetry.space_group_name_H-M   'P 1'
#
loop_
_entity.id
_entity.type
_entity.pdbx_description
1 polymer ?
#
loop_
_entity_poly.entity_id
_entity_poly.type
_entity_poly.pdbx_seq_one_letter_code
_entity_poly.pdbx_strand_id
1 'polypeptide(L)'
;MTAPVQPALDGSVPAPASDYVAWVDAVRPAFVAAARSGRRFTTYEIADEHQLPEPPNLRADWGNFTQSLVRDRVIEHVAFERSSRPTGERSAVSVWRGTRAAQAGRVS
;
A
#
# COMPACT_ATOMS: atom_id res chain seq x y z
N MET A 1 5.67 -33.31 10.25
CA MET A 1 5.97 -33.05 10.03
C MET A 1 6.02 -32.57 9.75
N THR A 2 5.75 -32.26 9.95
CA THR A 2 5.85 -31.77 9.72
C THR A 2 5.87 -31.11 9.30
N ALA A 3 5.45 -30.84 9.43
CA ALA A 3 5.49 -30.29 9.07
C ALA A 3 5.49 -29.79 8.69
N PRO A 4 5.12 -29.46 8.82
CA PRO A 4 5.27 -29.05 8.39
C PRO A 4 5.76 -28.52 8.00
N VAL A 5 5.75 -28.34 8.23
CA VAL A 5 6.44 -28.00 7.92
C VAL A 5 7.17 -27.55 7.66
N GLN A 6 7.41 -27.24 7.67
CA GLN A 6 8.18 -26.98 7.51
C GLN A 6 8.90 -26.49 7.17
N PRO A 7 9.06 -26.32 7.16
CA PRO A 7 9.83 -25.83 6.80
C PRO A 7 10.57 -25.27 6.58
N ALA A 8 10.67 -25.05 6.30
CA ALA A 8 11.42 -24.63 6.10
C ALA A 8 12.01 -24.27 6.56
N LEU A 9 12.04 -24.30 7.05
CA LEU A 9 12.60 -24.10 7.34
C LEU A 9 13.46 -23.42 7.22
N ASP A 10 13.49 -23.75 7.25
CA ASP A 10 14.59 -23.19 7.08
C ASP A 10 14.59 -21.80 6.96
N GLY A 11 14.89 -21.20 7.43
CA GLY A 11 14.88 -19.82 7.43
C GLY A 11 14.75 -19.16 6.10
N SER A 12 15.00 -19.91 5.13
CA SER A 12 14.89 -19.42 3.77
C SER A 12 13.45 -19.38 3.29
N VAL A 13 12.54 -19.61 4.16
CA VAL A 13 11.14 -19.51 3.85
C VAL A 13 10.82 -18.11 3.37
N PRO A 14 10.16 -17.94 2.22
CA PRO A 14 9.74 -16.61 1.80
C PRO A 14 8.78 -16.02 2.81
N ALA A 15 8.70 -14.70 2.84
CA ALA A 15 7.78 -14.04 3.75
C ALA A 15 6.40 -14.67 3.61
N PRO A 16 5.83 -15.17 4.69
CA PRO A 16 4.52 -15.79 4.60
C PRO A 16 3.48 -14.80 4.12
N ALA A 17 2.44 -15.30 3.48
CA ALA A 17 1.33 -14.45 3.07
C ALA A 17 0.77 -13.67 4.25
N SER A 18 0.83 -14.26 5.44
CA SER A 18 0.35 -13.59 6.64
C SER A 18 1.12 -12.32 6.99
N ASP A 19 2.42 -12.25 6.63
CA ASP A 19 3.19 -11.04 6.87
C ASP A 19 2.70 -9.89 6.00
N TYR A 20 2.41 -10.18 4.75
CA TYR A 20 1.86 -9.18 3.85
C TYR A 20 0.46 -8.75 4.33
N VAL A 21 -0.38 -9.70 4.70
CA VAL A 21 -1.72 -9.40 5.17
C VAL A 21 -1.67 -8.54 6.43
N ALA A 22 -0.80 -8.89 7.36
CA ALA A 22 -0.64 -8.11 8.59
C ALA A 22 -0.18 -6.68 8.28
N TRP A 23 0.77 -6.54 7.34
CA TRP A 23 1.23 -5.23 6.93
C TRP A 23 0.10 -4.43 6.28
N VAL A 24 -0.67 -5.05 5.39
CA VAL A 24 -1.81 -4.38 4.74
C VAL A 24 -2.79 -3.90 5.81
N ASP A 25 -3.11 -4.75 6.78
CA ASP A 25 -4.03 -4.37 7.85
C ASP A 25 -3.50 -3.18 8.64
N ALA A 26 -2.19 -3.06 8.77
CA ALA A 26 -1.58 -1.96 9.50
C ALA A 26 -1.61 -0.65 8.71
N VAL A 27 -1.43 -0.71 7.38
CA VAL A 27 -1.30 0.51 6.58
C VAL A 27 -2.61 0.95 5.93
N ARG A 28 -3.54 0.03 5.67
CA ARG A 28 -4.77 0.33 4.95
C ARG A 28 -5.59 1.46 5.57
N PRO A 29 -5.77 1.53 6.90
CA PRO A 29 -6.60 2.59 7.49
C PRO A 29 -6.14 3.99 7.13
N ALA A 30 -4.83 4.23 7.04
CA ALA A 30 -4.31 5.54 6.68
C ALA A 30 -4.72 5.92 5.25
N PHE A 31 -4.67 4.96 4.35
CA PHE A 31 -5.04 5.21 2.95
C PHE A 31 -6.55 5.38 2.79
N VAL A 32 -7.33 4.62 3.54
CA VAL A 32 -8.78 4.79 3.52
C VAL A 32 -9.16 6.18 4.05
N ALA A 33 -8.51 6.61 5.11
CA ALA A 33 -8.77 7.95 5.65
C ALA A 33 -8.42 9.03 4.64
N ALA A 34 -7.28 8.90 3.95
CA ALA A 34 -6.90 9.84 2.91
C ALA A 34 -7.91 9.84 1.76
N ALA A 35 -8.37 8.63 1.37
CA ALA A 35 -9.37 8.51 0.31
C ALA A 35 -10.67 9.20 0.69
N ARG A 36 -11.10 9.05 1.94
CA ARG A 36 -12.35 9.66 2.41
C ARG A 36 -12.27 11.18 2.43
N SER A 37 -11.07 11.71 2.61
CA SER A 37 -10.89 13.16 2.64
C SER A 37 -11.04 13.82 1.27
N GLY A 38 -10.92 13.04 0.19
CA GLY A 38 -10.98 13.54 -1.17
C GLY A 38 -9.74 14.24 -1.66
N ARG A 39 -8.70 14.33 -0.85
CA ARG A 39 -7.47 15.00 -1.26
C ARG A 39 -6.69 14.10 -2.21
N ARG A 40 -5.80 14.72 -2.98
CA ARG A 40 -4.83 13.99 -3.79
C ARG A 40 -3.64 13.61 -2.92
N PHE A 41 -3.04 12.45 -3.22
CA PHE A 41 -1.88 12.01 -2.44
C PHE A 41 -1.07 11.00 -3.25
N THR A 42 0.20 10.85 -2.86
CA THR A 42 1.04 9.77 -3.36
C THR A 42 1.21 8.76 -2.23
N THR A 43 1.64 7.56 -2.60
CA THR A 43 1.90 6.52 -1.61
C THR A 43 2.94 6.98 -0.58
N TYR A 44 4.01 7.63 -1.07
CA TYR A 44 5.06 8.11 -0.19
C TYR A 44 4.54 9.12 0.82
N GLU A 45 3.70 10.05 0.38
CA GLU A 45 3.17 11.09 1.28
C GLU A 45 2.40 10.49 2.44
N ILE A 46 1.56 9.50 2.15
CA ILE A 46 0.78 8.87 3.23
C ILE A 46 1.69 8.06 4.14
N ALA A 47 2.62 7.32 3.56
CA ALA A 47 3.55 6.55 4.37
C ALA A 47 4.36 7.44 5.29
N ASP A 48 4.81 8.59 4.80
CA ASP A 48 5.61 9.51 5.57
C ASP A 48 4.79 10.22 6.66
N GLU A 49 3.59 10.69 6.29
CA GLU A 49 2.74 11.39 7.24
C GLU A 49 2.37 10.54 8.44
N HIS A 50 2.14 9.26 8.21
CA HIS A 50 1.69 8.35 9.25
C HIS A 50 2.78 7.45 9.79
N GLN A 51 4.03 7.63 9.31
CA GLN A 51 5.16 6.80 9.73
C GLN A 51 4.84 5.33 9.60
N LEU A 52 4.34 4.95 8.43
CA LEU A 52 3.88 3.59 8.20
C LEU A 52 5.07 2.63 8.09
N PRO A 53 4.89 1.38 8.53
CA PRO A 53 5.95 0.39 8.40
C PRO A 53 6.18 0.01 6.95
N GLU A 54 7.41 -0.40 6.65
CA GLU A 54 7.73 -0.88 5.34
C GLU A 54 7.16 -2.28 5.12
N PRO A 55 6.83 -2.61 3.87
CA PRO A 55 6.27 -3.93 3.58
C PRO A 55 7.35 -5.01 3.59
N PRO A 56 6.95 -6.26 3.68
CA PRO A 56 7.91 -7.37 3.60
C PRO A 56 8.73 -7.38 2.33
N ASN A 57 8.13 -7.01 1.21
CA ASN A 57 8.82 -6.93 -0.07
C ASN A 57 8.70 -5.51 -0.60
N LEU A 58 9.73 -4.70 -0.34
CA LEU A 58 9.71 -3.29 -0.67
C LEU A 58 9.51 -3.02 -2.16
N ARG A 59 9.97 -3.93 -3.01
CA ARG A 59 9.87 -3.72 -4.45
C ARG A 59 8.47 -3.92 -5.01
N ALA A 60 7.73 -4.86 -4.43
CA ALA A 60 6.48 -5.31 -5.03
C ALA A 60 5.26 -4.94 -4.21
N ASP A 61 5.38 -4.89 -2.90
CA ASP A 61 4.19 -4.85 -2.05
C ASP A 61 3.46 -3.53 -2.08
N TRP A 62 4.17 -2.40 -2.20
CA TRP A 62 3.49 -1.12 -2.33
C TRP A 62 2.62 -1.08 -3.59
N GLY A 63 3.17 -1.56 -4.71
CA GLY A 63 2.40 -1.62 -5.96
C GLY A 63 1.20 -2.55 -5.85
N ASN A 64 1.42 -3.72 -5.27
CA ASN A 64 0.33 -4.68 -5.10
C ASN A 64 -0.76 -4.12 -4.20
N PHE A 65 -0.36 -3.44 -3.13
CA PHE A 65 -1.31 -2.83 -2.21
C PHE A 65 -2.13 -1.73 -2.89
N THR A 66 -1.48 -0.82 -3.62
CA THR A 66 -2.23 0.25 -4.28
C THR A 66 -3.16 -0.31 -5.35
N GLN A 67 -2.73 -1.35 -6.06
CA GLN A 67 -3.61 -2.00 -7.03
C GLN A 67 -4.82 -2.62 -6.36
N SER A 68 -4.65 -3.17 -5.15
CA SER A 68 -5.79 -3.71 -4.42
C SER A 68 -6.77 -2.62 -4.03
N LEU A 69 -6.27 -1.44 -3.66
CA LEU A 69 -7.16 -0.31 -3.34
C LEU A 69 -7.92 0.17 -4.57
N VAL A 70 -7.26 0.16 -5.74
CA VAL A 70 -7.94 0.50 -7.00
C VAL A 70 -9.03 -0.53 -7.31
N ARG A 71 -8.70 -1.80 -7.18
CA ARG A 71 -9.65 -2.87 -7.45
C ARG A 71 -10.84 -2.81 -6.52
N ASP A 72 -10.62 -2.42 -5.27
CA ASP A 72 -11.67 -2.30 -4.27
C ASP A 72 -12.41 -0.97 -4.37
N ARG A 73 -12.04 -0.15 -5.34
CA ARG A 73 -12.67 1.16 -5.58
C ARG A 73 -12.52 2.13 -4.42
N VAL A 74 -11.41 2.01 -3.71
CA VAL A 74 -11.07 2.95 -2.64
C VAL A 74 -10.39 4.18 -3.22
N ILE A 75 -9.47 3.98 -4.16
CA ILE A 75 -8.73 5.07 -4.80
C ILE A 75 -8.81 4.96 -6.31
N GLU A 76 -8.53 6.08 -6.98
CA GLU A 76 -8.43 6.11 -8.42
C GLU A 76 -7.21 6.91 -8.81
N HIS A 77 -6.63 6.58 -9.96
CA HIS A 77 -5.47 7.26 -10.49
C HIS A 77 -5.89 8.62 -11.05
N VAL A 78 -5.16 9.65 -10.71
CA VAL A 78 -5.49 11.01 -11.14
C VAL A 78 -4.46 11.54 -12.10
N ALA A 79 -3.18 11.37 -11.80
CA ALA A 79 -2.11 11.98 -12.57
C ALA A 79 -0.79 11.31 -12.25
N PHE A 80 0.23 11.66 -13.02
CA PHE A 80 1.60 11.37 -12.67
C PHE A 80 2.29 12.67 -12.32
N GLU A 81 3.23 12.62 -11.39
CA GLU A 81 4.06 13.77 -11.12
C GLU A 81 5.46 13.29 -10.78
N ARG A 82 6.39 14.23 -10.71
CA ARG A 82 7.77 13.90 -10.38
C ARG A 82 7.85 13.50 -8.92
N SER A 83 8.65 12.45 -8.66
CA SER A 83 8.83 11.99 -7.30
C SER A 83 9.40 13.10 -6.42
N SER A 84 8.84 13.25 -5.22
CA SER A 84 9.34 14.18 -4.22
C SER A 84 10.26 13.51 -3.22
N ARG A 85 10.47 12.21 -3.33
CA ARG A 85 11.36 11.51 -2.42
C ARG A 85 12.82 11.85 -2.71
N PRO A 86 13.65 11.98 -1.68
CA PRO A 86 15.06 12.26 -1.90
C PRO A 86 15.75 11.23 -2.80
N THR A 87 15.32 9.97 -2.72
CA THR A 87 15.88 8.89 -3.53
C THR A 87 15.03 8.56 -4.74
N GLY A 88 13.96 9.30 -4.97
CA GLY A 88 13.03 9.02 -6.08
C GLY A 88 13.56 9.44 -7.42
N GLU A 89 14.59 10.24 -7.43
CA GLU A 89 15.23 10.72 -8.63
C GLU A 89 14.24 11.38 -9.55
N ARG A 90 14.13 10.92 -10.76
CA ARG A 90 13.23 11.54 -11.73
C ARG A 90 12.05 10.65 -12.07
N SER A 91 11.86 9.59 -11.30
CA SER A 91 10.77 8.67 -11.57
C SER A 91 9.43 9.37 -11.43
N ALA A 92 8.55 9.09 -12.36
CA ALA A 92 7.17 9.52 -12.23
C ALA A 92 6.49 8.71 -11.16
N VAL A 93 5.67 9.37 -10.36
CA VAL A 93 4.89 8.68 -9.33
C VAL A 93 3.42 8.93 -9.59
N SER A 94 2.62 7.93 -9.24
CA SER A 94 1.18 8.03 -9.39
C SER A 94 0.60 8.90 -8.29
N VAL A 95 -0.32 9.76 -8.68
CA VAL A 95 -1.11 10.55 -7.75
C VAL A 95 -2.49 9.94 -7.69
N TRP A 96 -2.97 9.71 -6.50
CA TRP A 96 -4.21 9.03 -6.22
C TRP A 96 -5.21 9.96 -5.54
N ARG A 97 -6.46 9.61 -5.62
CA ARG A 97 -7.52 10.29 -4.88
C ARG A 97 -8.59 9.26 -4.55
N GLY A 98 -9.30 9.47 -3.46
CA GLY A 98 -10.41 8.59 -3.13
C GLY A 98 -11.50 8.65 -4.20
N THR A 99 -12.10 7.52 -4.47
CA THR A 99 -13.24 7.45 -5.38
C THR A 99 -14.44 8.14 -4.75
N ARG A 100 -15.46 8.40 -5.57
CA ARG A 100 -16.70 8.94 -5.02
C ARG A 100 -17.28 8.05 -3.94
N ALA A 101 -17.22 6.73 -4.14
CA ALA A 101 -17.71 5.79 -3.14
C ALA A 101 -16.92 5.89 -1.83
N ALA A 102 -15.59 6.01 -1.93
CA ALA A 102 -14.76 6.15 -0.74
C ALA A 102 -15.06 7.45 0.00
N GLN A 103 -15.21 8.54 -0.76
CA GLN A 103 -15.51 9.85 -0.15
C GLN A 103 -16.87 9.84 0.52
N ALA A 104 -17.79 9.04 0.02
CA ALA A 104 -19.11 8.88 0.63
C ALA A 104 -19.12 7.90 1.80
N GLY A 105 -17.96 7.28 2.09
CA GLY A 105 -17.86 6.33 3.19
C GLY A 105 -18.42 4.96 2.88
N ARG A 106 -18.58 4.61 1.60
CA ARG A 106 -19.16 3.34 1.21
C ARG A 106 -18.15 2.22 1.01
N VAL A 107 -16.87 2.54 1.08
CA VAL A 107 -15.82 1.53 1.02
C VAL A 107 -14.84 1.79 2.15
N SER A 108 -14.14 0.75 2.57
CA SER A 108 -13.20 0.88 3.68
C SER A 108 -11.98 0.00 3.52
#